data_d291a7c11ef3836bec442900ce4b8705
#
_entry.id   d291a7c11ef3836bec442900ce4b8705
#
_cell.length_a   1.000
_cell.length_b   1.000
_cell.length_c   1.000
_cell.angle_alpha   90.00
_cell.angle_beta   90.00
_cell.angle_gamma   90.00
#
_symmetry.space_group_name_H-M   'P 1'
#
loop_
_entity.id
_entity.type
_entity.pdbx_description
1 polymer ?
#
loop_
_entity_poly.entity_id
_entity_poly.type
_entity_poly.pdbx_seq_one_letter_code
_entity_poly.pdbx_strand_id
1 'polypeptide(L)'
;MKDNMMKRGGKMKKIFQLGMLVFVGLMGFFVLQPSIAFGQTFVRDDAGVLSQETIKQIDALNKEGFQSLTGAPEYAVITIPSLDGQSIEERNLELFNEYGLGNPEDNNGLLFLFAIDDREFRLGYGDGLSYVFSELSEDDLVDEDAKDALRDEDYDTAILAASNEVYQRMKEADETIGLGTIYQDGKQMLAEKQAQEAEATKQMWFTIGKIVSGVVAAAAAGLVGFISFRHLKTKRRFEEHLPLPKHLLEDSHFQQKDFLKWASNRKNYQRYHQYQTAKDCQKAFTQYVTSTYVPAKLSSVTGLSTADKRVIQHSLMNPAIGAYFSNLLMKKQTTVKHFGQVILTQHDTLKTYEAQLGREVTERMADYDLTDAVLPENLPLADAYRAEIAKQAKEEIRRRNEQGRYLAQLVTEKATYPEMVQAIPKEVSNVLAEVKTDALFQVDLKQVYQNHPDLANKLSSFDASDRAAVLNNARQEYDPHGMNMALFFVMMNNHVTHQEQVIADTQSSSNDFGGFSGGSSSGGGVSGSW
;
A
#
# COMPACT_ATOMS: atom_id res chain seq x y z
N MET A 1 -18.28 8.56 -44.70
CA MET A 1 -18.45 8.37 -43.27
C MET A 1 -18.64 6.89 -42.86
N LYS A 2 -18.96 5.97 -43.76
CA LYS A 2 -19.09 4.53 -43.51
C LYS A 2 -17.76 3.76 -43.43
N ASP A 3 -16.71 4.20 -44.11
CA ASP A 3 -15.42 3.48 -44.17
C ASP A 3 -14.56 3.59 -42.90
N ASN A 4 -14.77 4.60 -42.05
CA ASN A 4 -14.02 4.76 -40.80
C ASN A 4 -14.58 3.94 -39.61
N MET A 5 -15.82 3.45 -39.67
CA MET A 5 -16.40 2.60 -38.64
C MET A 5 -15.99 1.12 -38.78
N MET A 6 -15.78 0.64 -40.02
CA MET A 6 -15.34 -0.76 -40.24
C MET A 6 -13.87 -1.01 -39.82
N LYS A 7 -13.00 -0.01 -39.96
CA LYS A 7 -11.58 -0.14 -39.54
C LYS A 7 -11.38 -0.15 -38.02
N ARG A 8 -12.30 0.44 -37.22
CA ARG A 8 -12.23 0.41 -35.74
C ARG A 8 -12.70 -0.93 -35.16
N GLY A 9 -13.69 -1.58 -35.75
CA GLY A 9 -14.17 -2.92 -35.31
C GLY A 9 -13.14 -4.03 -35.50
N GLY A 10 -12.32 -3.97 -36.55
CA GLY A 10 -11.27 -4.94 -36.82
C GLY A 10 -10.06 -4.87 -35.88
N LYS A 11 -9.72 -3.67 -35.39
CA LYS A 11 -8.63 -3.50 -34.39
C LYS A 11 -9.03 -3.97 -33.02
N MET A 12 -10.27 -3.73 -32.59
CA MET A 12 -10.75 -4.22 -31.28
C MET A 12 -10.88 -5.76 -31.23
N LYS A 13 -11.32 -6.41 -32.31
CA LYS A 13 -11.33 -7.88 -32.37
C LYS A 13 -9.93 -8.50 -32.29
N LYS A 14 -8.93 -7.89 -32.94
CA LYS A 14 -7.53 -8.37 -32.86
C LYS A 14 -6.90 -8.18 -31.46
N ILE A 15 -7.23 -7.09 -30.77
CA ILE A 15 -6.75 -6.84 -29.40
C ILE A 15 -7.41 -7.83 -28.44
N PHE A 16 -8.70 -8.15 -28.61
CA PHE A 16 -9.41 -9.12 -27.78
C PHE A 16 -8.91 -10.55 -28.03
N GLN A 17 -8.62 -10.93 -29.28
CA GLN A 17 -8.02 -12.23 -29.62
C GLN A 17 -6.59 -12.37 -29.12
N LEU A 18 -5.79 -11.29 -29.15
CA LEU A 18 -4.42 -11.29 -28.61
C LEU A 18 -4.42 -11.38 -27.08
N GLY A 19 -5.36 -10.68 -26.42
CA GLY A 19 -5.55 -10.77 -24.96
C GLY A 19 -5.98 -12.17 -24.51
N MET A 20 -6.86 -12.84 -25.27
CA MET A 20 -7.30 -14.19 -24.97
C MET A 20 -6.20 -15.24 -25.18
N LEU A 21 -5.33 -15.07 -26.20
CA LEU A 21 -4.18 -15.95 -26.45
C LEU A 21 -3.10 -15.81 -25.37
N VAL A 22 -2.87 -14.58 -24.86
CA VAL A 22 -1.92 -14.34 -23.75
C VAL A 22 -2.48 -14.91 -22.44
N PHE A 23 -3.79 -14.84 -22.22
CA PHE A 23 -4.44 -15.39 -21.02
C PHE A 23 -4.42 -16.94 -21.03
N VAL A 24 -4.66 -17.57 -22.17
CA VAL A 24 -4.55 -19.04 -22.34
C VAL A 24 -3.09 -19.50 -22.27
N GLY A 25 -2.13 -18.71 -22.77
CA GLY A 25 -0.70 -19.00 -22.65
C GLY A 25 -0.18 -18.89 -21.21
N LEU A 26 -0.70 -17.95 -20.41
CA LEU A 26 -0.36 -17.81 -18.99
C LEU A 26 -0.99 -18.92 -18.13
N MET A 27 -2.19 -19.38 -18.45
CA MET A 27 -2.77 -20.55 -17.77
C MET A 27 -2.06 -21.87 -18.11
N GLY A 28 -1.52 -22.01 -19.34
CA GLY A 28 -0.77 -23.22 -19.73
C GLY A 28 0.63 -23.33 -19.09
N PHE A 29 1.18 -22.26 -18.54
CA PHE A 29 2.50 -22.27 -17.90
C PHE A 29 2.48 -22.69 -16.42
N PHE A 30 1.28 -22.75 -15.81
CA PHE A 30 1.12 -23.13 -14.39
C PHE A 30 0.95 -24.65 -14.16
N VAL A 31 0.90 -25.48 -15.23
CA VAL A 31 0.53 -26.91 -15.10
C VAL A 31 1.75 -27.86 -15.09
N LEU A 32 2.99 -27.36 -15.20
CA LEU A 32 4.19 -28.23 -15.20
C LEU A 32 5.28 -27.67 -14.28
N GLN A 33 5.05 -27.72 -12.99
CA GLN A 33 6.14 -27.72 -12.00
C GLN A 33 6.29 -29.14 -11.47
N PRO A 34 7.44 -29.79 -11.60
CA PRO A 34 7.68 -31.05 -10.92
C PRO A 34 7.77 -30.75 -9.41
N SER A 35 6.85 -31.33 -8.64
CA SER A 35 6.90 -31.31 -7.18
C SER A 35 8.16 -32.02 -6.72
N ILE A 36 9.16 -31.27 -6.27
CA ILE A 36 10.29 -31.81 -5.52
C ILE A 36 9.76 -32.05 -4.11
N ALA A 37 9.55 -33.31 -3.77
CA ALA A 37 9.14 -33.74 -2.43
C ALA A 37 10.26 -33.46 -1.42
N PHE A 38 10.23 -32.30 -0.78
CA PHE A 38 10.82 -32.06 0.52
C PHE A 38 9.74 -32.33 1.58
N GLY A 39 10.10 -32.94 2.69
CA GLY A 39 9.25 -33.48 3.74
C GLY A 39 7.95 -32.71 4.01
N GLN A 40 6.86 -33.16 3.40
CA GLN A 40 5.52 -32.63 3.64
C GLN A 40 5.11 -32.85 5.09
N THR A 41 4.77 -31.81 5.82
CA THR A 41 4.06 -31.88 7.08
C THR A 41 2.59 -31.52 6.88
N PHE A 42 1.71 -32.25 7.55
CA PHE A 42 0.27 -32.06 7.56
C PHE A 42 -0.19 -31.33 8.83
N VAL A 43 0.75 -30.88 9.64
CA VAL A 43 0.51 -30.10 10.86
C VAL A 43 1.14 -28.73 10.73
N ARG A 44 0.36 -27.70 10.99
CA ARG A 44 0.81 -26.31 11.12
C ARG A 44 0.49 -25.81 12.52
N ASP A 45 1.49 -25.60 13.33
CA ASP A 45 1.36 -25.18 14.72
C ASP A 45 1.77 -23.71 14.90
N ASP A 46 0.88 -22.79 14.47
CA ASP A 46 1.13 -21.35 14.60
C ASP A 46 0.98 -20.87 16.07
N ALA A 47 0.24 -21.61 16.90
CA ALA A 47 0.12 -21.32 18.33
C ALA A 47 1.34 -21.80 19.15
N GLY A 48 2.18 -22.69 18.58
CA GLY A 48 3.37 -23.21 19.24
C GLY A 48 3.06 -24.12 20.45
N VAL A 49 1.93 -24.83 20.42
CA VAL A 49 1.43 -25.64 21.56
C VAL A 49 1.69 -27.14 21.41
N LEU A 50 2.16 -27.58 20.23
CA LEU A 50 2.39 -29.00 19.97
C LEU A 50 3.86 -29.40 20.11
N SER A 51 4.09 -30.56 20.70
CA SER A 51 5.42 -31.17 20.70
C SER A 51 5.79 -31.72 19.31
N GLN A 52 7.09 -31.78 19.00
CA GLN A 52 7.60 -32.39 17.79
C GLN A 52 7.22 -33.87 17.63
N GLU A 53 6.97 -34.53 18.75
CA GLU A 53 6.56 -35.93 18.75
C GLU A 53 5.10 -36.07 18.31
N THR A 54 4.20 -35.21 18.79
CA THR A 54 2.79 -35.17 18.41
C THR A 54 2.64 -34.80 16.91
N ILE A 55 3.41 -33.82 16.45
CA ILE A 55 3.44 -33.44 15.02
C ILE A 55 3.81 -34.65 14.16
N LYS A 56 4.86 -35.40 14.54
CA LYS A 56 5.26 -36.61 13.80
C LYS A 56 4.20 -37.72 13.83
N GLN A 57 3.49 -37.87 14.97
CA GLN A 57 2.44 -38.87 15.08
C GLN A 57 1.23 -38.52 14.18
N ILE A 58 0.83 -37.27 14.13
CA ILE A 58 -0.24 -36.79 13.22
C ILE A 58 0.19 -36.92 11.75
N ASP A 59 1.44 -36.58 11.42
CA ASP A 59 2.00 -36.78 10.08
C ASP A 59 2.01 -38.25 9.68
N ALA A 60 2.37 -39.15 10.61
CA ALA A 60 2.34 -40.59 10.39
C ALA A 60 0.90 -41.09 10.21
N LEU A 61 -0.03 -40.61 11.04
CA LEU A 61 -1.45 -40.93 10.93
C LEU A 61 -2.01 -40.53 9.56
N ASN A 62 -1.60 -39.40 9.02
CA ASN A 62 -1.98 -39.01 7.68
C ASN A 62 -1.35 -39.94 6.61
N LYS A 63 -0.02 -40.11 6.64
CA LYS A 63 0.71 -40.87 5.61
C LYS A 63 0.43 -42.35 5.61
N GLU A 64 0.30 -42.96 6.77
CA GLU A 64 0.12 -44.41 6.94
C GLU A 64 -1.35 -44.81 7.17
N GLY A 65 -2.13 -43.89 7.75
CA GLY A 65 -3.56 -44.06 8.03
C GLY A 65 -4.46 -43.54 6.89
N PHE A 66 -4.70 -42.24 6.85
CA PHE A 66 -5.67 -41.65 5.91
C PHE A 66 -5.34 -41.94 4.44
N GLN A 67 -4.08 -41.82 4.03
CA GLN A 67 -3.71 -42.10 2.64
C GLN A 67 -3.80 -43.58 2.25
N SER A 68 -3.95 -44.50 3.22
CA SER A 68 -4.21 -45.92 2.95
C SER A 68 -5.69 -46.25 2.69
N LEU A 69 -6.61 -45.33 3.05
CA LEU A 69 -8.03 -45.49 2.81
C LEU A 69 -8.40 -45.25 1.34
N THR A 70 -9.59 -45.72 0.93
CA THR A 70 -10.08 -45.55 -0.44
C THR A 70 -10.16 -44.07 -0.82
N GLY A 71 -9.54 -43.68 -1.92
CA GLY A 71 -9.48 -42.31 -2.41
C GLY A 71 -8.40 -41.45 -1.74
N ALA A 72 -7.58 -42.04 -0.85
CA ALA A 72 -6.46 -41.37 -0.16
C ALA A 72 -6.85 -39.98 0.38
N PRO A 73 -7.81 -39.88 1.31
CA PRO A 73 -8.22 -38.60 1.90
C PRO A 73 -7.05 -37.88 2.57
N GLU A 74 -7.05 -36.55 2.49
CA GLU A 74 -6.02 -35.72 3.07
C GLU A 74 -6.52 -35.09 4.38
N TYR A 75 -5.79 -35.29 5.46
CA TYR A 75 -6.08 -34.75 6.78
C TYR A 75 -4.99 -33.77 7.21
N ALA A 76 -5.38 -32.59 7.66
CA ALA A 76 -4.47 -31.59 8.18
C ALA A 76 -4.94 -31.05 9.54
N VAL A 77 -3.99 -30.68 10.39
CA VAL A 77 -4.21 -29.98 11.65
C VAL A 77 -3.55 -28.61 11.61
N ILE A 78 -4.30 -27.59 12.00
CA ILE A 78 -3.77 -26.23 12.17
C ILE A 78 -4.13 -25.76 13.59
N THR A 79 -3.14 -25.26 14.32
CA THR A 79 -3.39 -24.50 15.55
C THR A 79 -3.09 -23.03 15.28
N ILE A 80 -3.93 -22.13 15.78
CA ILE A 80 -3.72 -20.68 15.72
C ILE A 80 -3.83 -20.07 17.11
N PRO A 81 -3.10 -18.98 17.42
CA PRO A 81 -3.25 -18.31 18.71
C PRO A 81 -4.67 -17.79 18.93
N SER A 82 -5.22 -17.03 17.97
CA SER A 82 -6.56 -16.43 18.08
C SER A 82 -7.23 -16.30 16.71
N LEU A 83 -8.56 -16.17 16.73
CA LEU A 83 -9.41 -15.89 15.56
C LEU A 83 -9.44 -14.40 15.19
N ASP A 84 -8.90 -13.50 16.02
CA ASP A 84 -8.88 -12.05 15.80
C ASP A 84 -10.27 -11.45 15.50
N GLY A 85 -11.32 -12.04 16.09
CA GLY A 85 -12.72 -11.61 15.93
C GLY A 85 -13.43 -12.16 14.70
N GLN A 86 -12.81 -13.04 13.92
CA GLN A 86 -13.45 -13.84 12.88
C GLN A 86 -14.16 -15.05 13.50
N SER A 87 -15.17 -15.61 12.84
CA SER A 87 -15.72 -16.91 13.32
C SER A 87 -14.81 -18.07 12.94
N ILE A 88 -14.84 -19.14 13.75
CA ILE A 88 -14.04 -20.34 13.46
C ILE A 88 -14.48 -21.03 12.16
N GLU A 89 -15.76 -20.90 11.80
CA GLU A 89 -16.31 -21.39 10.55
C GLU A 89 -15.69 -20.70 9.34
N GLU A 90 -15.67 -19.36 9.35
CA GLU A 90 -15.09 -18.56 8.28
C GLU A 90 -13.59 -18.81 8.17
N ARG A 91 -12.89 -18.84 9.29
CA ARG A 91 -11.44 -19.06 9.31
C ARG A 91 -11.05 -20.46 8.83
N ASN A 92 -11.77 -21.48 9.26
CA ASN A 92 -11.54 -22.85 8.81
C ASN A 92 -11.80 -23.00 7.30
N LEU A 93 -12.91 -22.44 6.79
CA LEU A 93 -13.25 -22.48 5.36
C LEU A 93 -12.22 -21.75 4.50
N GLU A 94 -11.75 -20.60 4.96
CA GLU A 94 -10.70 -19.83 4.31
C GLU A 94 -9.42 -20.66 4.17
N LEU A 95 -8.91 -21.21 5.29
CA LEU A 95 -7.71 -22.04 5.33
C LEU A 95 -7.87 -23.31 4.49
N PHE A 96 -9.02 -23.98 4.59
CA PHE A 96 -9.30 -25.19 3.83
C PHE A 96 -9.17 -24.95 2.31
N ASN A 97 -9.77 -23.87 1.82
CA ASN A 97 -9.75 -23.53 0.39
C ASN A 97 -8.42 -22.89 -0.04
N GLU A 98 -7.73 -22.17 0.85
CA GLU A 98 -6.40 -21.61 0.60
C GLU A 98 -5.38 -22.72 0.33
N TYR A 99 -5.40 -23.77 1.16
CA TYR A 99 -4.49 -24.90 1.02
C TYR A 99 -4.96 -25.94 0.00
N GLY A 100 -6.24 -25.95 -0.36
CA GLY A 100 -6.78 -26.89 -1.33
C GLY A 100 -6.72 -28.34 -0.85
N LEU A 101 -7.22 -28.61 0.37
CA LEU A 101 -7.18 -29.93 1.00
C LEU A 101 -8.06 -30.95 0.27
N GLY A 102 -7.50 -32.14 0.05
CA GLY A 102 -8.18 -33.27 -0.59
C GLY A 102 -8.12 -33.30 -2.11
N ASN A 103 -8.50 -34.41 -2.69
CA ASN A 103 -8.55 -34.60 -4.14
C ASN A 103 -9.70 -33.78 -4.73
N PRO A 104 -9.47 -32.97 -5.77
CA PRO A 104 -10.54 -32.17 -6.42
C PRO A 104 -11.65 -33.00 -7.07
N GLU A 105 -11.38 -34.29 -7.39
CA GLU A 105 -12.43 -35.18 -7.93
C GLU A 105 -13.34 -35.72 -6.81
N ASP A 106 -12.80 -36.02 -5.63
CA ASP A 106 -13.51 -36.64 -4.52
C ASP A 106 -13.89 -35.66 -3.42
N ASN A 107 -13.28 -34.47 -3.37
CA ASN A 107 -13.43 -33.45 -2.34
C ASN A 107 -13.38 -34.07 -0.92
N ASN A 108 -12.32 -34.84 -0.68
CA ASN A 108 -12.15 -35.71 0.50
C ASN A 108 -11.10 -35.19 1.47
N GLY A 109 -10.90 -33.87 1.51
CA GLY A 109 -10.03 -33.21 2.50
C GLY A 109 -10.69 -33.05 3.84
N LEU A 110 -9.87 -32.95 4.89
CA LEU A 110 -10.25 -32.76 6.29
C LEU A 110 -9.28 -31.75 6.92
N LEU A 111 -9.80 -30.69 7.52
CA LEU A 111 -9.02 -29.68 8.26
C LEU A 111 -9.51 -29.58 9.70
N PHE A 112 -8.68 -29.97 10.65
CA PHE A 112 -8.95 -29.71 12.05
C PHE A 112 -8.22 -28.42 12.48
N LEU A 113 -8.98 -27.38 12.77
CA LEU A 113 -8.51 -26.09 13.26
C LEU A 113 -8.77 -25.95 14.74
N PHE A 114 -7.77 -25.51 15.49
CA PHE A 114 -7.85 -25.18 16.92
C PHE A 114 -7.42 -23.72 17.12
N ALA A 115 -8.29 -22.91 17.71
CA ALA A 115 -8.02 -21.53 18.13
C ALA A 115 -7.85 -21.49 19.64
N ILE A 116 -6.61 -21.36 20.08
CA ILE A 116 -6.22 -21.66 21.46
C ILE A 116 -6.76 -20.65 22.46
N ASP A 117 -6.58 -19.35 22.21
CA ASP A 117 -7.04 -18.28 23.11
C ASP A 117 -8.57 -18.16 23.13
N ASP A 118 -9.23 -18.48 22.01
CA ASP A 118 -10.69 -18.44 21.88
C ASP A 118 -11.34 -19.70 22.43
N ARG A 119 -10.57 -20.77 22.66
CA ARG A 119 -11.02 -22.09 23.13
C ARG A 119 -12.08 -22.70 22.21
N GLU A 120 -11.85 -22.60 20.92
CA GLU A 120 -12.72 -23.12 19.88
C GLU A 120 -11.98 -24.08 18.95
N PHE A 121 -12.69 -25.10 18.49
CA PHE A 121 -12.18 -26.01 17.47
C PHE A 121 -13.21 -26.22 16.35
N ARG A 122 -12.72 -26.60 15.17
CA ARG A 122 -13.57 -27.00 14.06
C ARG A 122 -12.90 -28.03 13.18
N LEU A 123 -13.59 -29.14 12.93
CA LEU A 123 -13.30 -30.04 11.84
C LEU A 123 -14.06 -29.58 10.59
N GLY A 124 -13.37 -29.00 9.61
CA GLY A 124 -13.89 -28.76 8.27
C GLY A 124 -13.68 -29.98 7.39
N TYR A 125 -14.63 -30.26 6.50
CA TYR A 125 -14.52 -31.37 5.56
C TYR A 125 -14.95 -30.98 4.15
N GLY A 126 -14.38 -31.65 3.16
CA GLY A 126 -14.78 -31.52 1.78
C GLY A 126 -16.15 -32.13 1.51
N ASP A 127 -16.84 -31.64 0.49
CA ASP A 127 -18.24 -32.03 0.21
C ASP A 127 -18.42 -33.54 -0.03
N GLY A 128 -17.38 -34.25 -0.49
CA GLY A 128 -17.39 -35.69 -0.66
C GLY A 128 -17.49 -36.49 0.63
N LEU A 129 -17.22 -35.86 1.79
CA LEU A 129 -17.27 -36.50 3.11
C LEU A 129 -18.52 -36.11 3.92
N SER A 130 -19.44 -35.34 3.34
CA SER A 130 -20.65 -34.88 4.05
C SER A 130 -21.45 -36.03 4.67
N TYR A 131 -21.52 -37.19 4.03
CA TYR A 131 -22.23 -38.37 4.55
C TYR A 131 -21.60 -38.91 5.85
N VAL A 132 -20.29 -38.78 6.00
CA VAL A 132 -19.57 -39.28 7.20
C VAL A 132 -19.72 -38.34 8.39
N PHE A 133 -19.71 -37.01 8.15
CA PHE A 133 -19.54 -36.02 9.20
C PHE A 133 -20.74 -35.11 9.47
N SER A 134 -21.75 -35.05 8.58
CA SER A 134 -22.85 -34.08 8.70
C SER A 134 -23.78 -34.32 9.88
N GLU A 135 -23.86 -35.53 10.39
CA GLU A 135 -24.73 -35.93 11.52
C GLU A 135 -23.97 -35.98 12.85
N LEU A 136 -22.65 -35.74 12.83
CA LEU A 136 -21.82 -35.79 14.06
C LEU A 136 -21.97 -34.52 14.88
N SER A 137 -21.93 -34.67 16.17
CA SER A 137 -21.80 -33.60 17.17
C SER A 137 -20.33 -33.33 17.51
N GLU A 138 -20.06 -32.24 18.22
CA GLU A 138 -18.72 -31.94 18.73
C GLU A 138 -18.16 -33.06 19.64
N ASP A 139 -19.02 -33.65 20.48
CA ASP A 139 -18.62 -34.70 21.41
C ASP A 139 -18.27 -36.02 20.70
N ASP A 140 -18.72 -36.22 19.48
CA ASP A 140 -18.34 -37.36 18.64
C ASP A 140 -16.92 -37.27 18.10
N LEU A 141 -16.32 -36.07 18.09
CA LEU A 141 -14.98 -35.81 17.60
C LEU A 141 -13.98 -35.47 18.69
N VAL A 142 -14.43 -34.74 19.70
CA VAL A 142 -13.64 -34.32 20.86
C VAL A 142 -14.48 -34.66 22.09
N ASP A 143 -14.25 -35.84 22.62
CA ASP A 143 -14.96 -36.32 23.79
C ASP A 143 -14.60 -35.54 25.08
N GLU A 144 -15.27 -35.82 26.21
CA GLU A 144 -15.06 -35.08 27.44
C GLU A 144 -13.63 -35.23 27.99
N ASP A 145 -13.00 -36.39 27.78
CA ASP A 145 -11.61 -36.62 28.22
C ASP A 145 -10.64 -35.75 27.41
N ALA A 146 -10.86 -35.63 26.11
CA ALA A 146 -10.08 -34.73 25.25
C ALA A 146 -10.36 -33.24 25.53
N LYS A 147 -11.62 -32.87 25.84
CA LYS A 147 -11.97 -31.52 26.31
C LYS A 147 -11.31 -31.17 27.64
N ASP A 148 -11.26 -32.12 28.59
CA ASP A 148 -10.56 -31.91 29.85
C ASP A 148 -9.06 -31.72 29.64
N ALA A 149 -8.44 -32.49 28.75
CA ALA A 149 -7.04 -32.29 28.38
C ALA A 149 -6.80 -30.91 27.74
N LEU A 150 -7.72 -30.40 26.88
CA LEU A 150 -7.65 -29.05 26.35
C LEU A 150 -7.76 -27.97 27.43
N ARG A 151 -8.63 -28.18 28.46
CA ARG A 151 -8.78 -27.26 29.61
C ARG A 151 -7.53 -27.24 30.48
N ASP A 152 -6.85 -28.40 30.61
CA ASP A 152 -5.60 -28.55 31.35
C ASP A 152 -4.36 -28.16 30.55
N GLU A 153 -4.54 -27.59 29.34
CA GLU A 153 -3.48 -27.16 28.40
C GLU A 153 -2.60 -28.34 27.92
N ASP A 154 -3.06 -29.59 28.03
CA ASP A 154 -2.43 -30.76 27.44
C ASP A 154 -2.90 -30.94 25.99
N TYR A 155 -2.49 -30.01 25.14
CA TYR A 155 -2.86 -29.95 23.72
C TYR A 155 -2.36 -31.17 22.95
N ASP A 156 -1.19 -31.69 23.30
CA ASP A 156 -0.63 -32.88 22.68
C ASP A 156 -1.58 -34.08 22.79
N THR A 157 -2.04 -34.40 24.01
CA THR A 157 -2.95 -35.51 24.27
C THR A 157 -4.30 -35.28 23.57
N ALA A 158 -4.87 -34.10 23.72
CA ALA A 158 -6.19 -33.78 23.19
C ALA A 158 -6.25 -33.81 21.64
N ILE A 159 -5.32 -33.13 20.99
CA ILE A 159 -5.33 -33.02 19.52
C ILE A 159 -4.98 -34.35 18.85
N LEU A 160 -4.10 -35.13 19.47
CA LEU A 160 -3.82 -36.49 19.00
C LEU A 160 -5.03 -37.43 19.17
N ALA A 161 -5.74 -37.35 20.29
CA ALA A 161 -6.96 -38.13 20.54
C ALA A 161 -8.04 -37.78 19.50
N ALA A 162 -8.32 -36.49 19.31
CA ALA A 162 -9.27 -36.00 18.31
C ALA A 162 -8.89 -36.43 16.88
N SER A 163 -7.59 -36.35 16.52
CA SER A 163 -7.09 -36.81 15.22
C SER A 163 -7.31 -38.31 14.99
N ASN A 164 -7.09 -39.12 16.04
CA ASN A 164 -7.35 -40.55 15.97
C ASN A 164 -8.86 -40.85 15.83
N GLU A 165 -9.73 -40.10 16.51
CA GLU A 165 -11.18 -40.29 16.38
C GLU A 165 -11.64 -40.02 14.95
N VAL A 166 -11.19 -38.92 14.34
CA VAL A 166 -11.46 -38.62 12.92
C VAL A 166 -11.00 -39.76 12.00
N TYR A 167 -9.81 -40.31 12.26
CA TYR A 167 -9.31 -41.46 11.51
C TYR A 167 -10.17 -42.72 11.67
N GLN A 168 -10.59 -43.04 12.89
CA GLN A 168 -11.44 -44.22 13.15
C GLN A 168 -12.78 -44.09 12.45
N ARG A 169 -13.42 -42.91 12.46
CA ARG A 169 -14.66 -42.65 11.72
C ARG A 169 -14.49 -42.87 10.23
N MET A 170 -13.41 -42.37 9.66
CA MET A 170 -13.11 -42.54 8.23
C MET A 170 -12.87 -44.02 7.89
N LYS A 171 -12.13 -44.73 8.74
CA LYS A 171 -11.85 -46.15 8.57
C LYS A 171 -13.12 -47.00 8.65
N GLU A 172 -13.99 -46.76 9.67
CA GLU A 172 -15.27 -47.45 9.82
C GLU A 172 -16.19 -47.20 8.61
N ALA A 173 -16.22 -45.98 8.09
CA ALA A 173 -16.97 -45.64 6.87
C ALA A 173 -16.42 -46.37 5.64
N ASP A 174 -15.11 -46.52 5.50
CA ASP A 174 -14.49 -47.26 4.40
C ASP A 174 -14.78 -48.78 4.50
N GLU A 175 -14.73 -49.35 5.69
CA GLU A 175 -15.00 -50.78 5.94
C GLU A 175 -16.48 -51.16 5.79
N THR A 176 -17.41 -50.25 6.18
CA THR A 176 -18.85 -50.55 6.24
C THR A 176 -19.60 -50.22 4.96
N ILE A 177 -19.31 -49.11 4.34
CA ILE A 177 -20.02 -48.55 3.15
C ILE A 177 -19.09 -48.49 1.94
N GLY A 178 -17.81 -48.22 2.18
CA GLY A 178 -16.79 -47.93 1.18
C GLY A 178 -16.79 -46.46 0.79
N LEU A 179 -15.68 -45.78 1.10
CA LEU A 179 -15.50 -44.34 0.82
C LEU A 179 -15.70 -43.99 -0.65
N GLY A 180 -15.36 -44.90 -1.59
CA GLY A 180 -15.60 -44.69 -3.01
C GLY A 180 -17.10 -44.52 -3.35
N THR A 181 -18.00 -45.22 -2.65
CA THR A 181 -19.46 -45.06 -2.79
C THR A 181 -19.91 -43.74 -2.21
N ILE A 182 -19.41 -43.41 -1.02
CA ILE A 182 -19.68 -42.13 -0.31
C ILE A 182 -19.29 -40.93 -1.20
N TYR A 183 -18.12 -40.96 -1.83
CA TYR A 183 -17.67 -39.89 -2.73
C TYR A 183 -18.58 -39.75 -3.97
N GLN A 184 -19.10 -40.83 -4.52
CA GLN A 184 -20.04 -40.81 -5.65
C GLN A 184 -21.39 -40.21 -5.23
N ASP A 185 -21.93 -40.64 -4.11
CA ASP A 185 -23.19 -40.12 -3.57
C ASP A 185 -23.05 -38.62 -3.22
N GLY A 186 -21.92 -38.21 -2.61
CA GLY A 186 -21.60 -36.81 -2.35
C GLY A 186 -21.57 -35.96 -3.62
N LYS A 187 -20.96 -36.47 -4.70
CA LYS A 187 -20.95 -35.80 -6.01
C LYS A 187 -22.36 -35.67 -6.61
N GLN A 188 -23.20 -36.70 -6.48
CA GLN A 188 -24.57 -36.67 -6.99
C GLN A 188 -25.42 -35.66 -6.21
N MET A 189 -25.36 -35.69 -4.89
CA MET A 189 -26.02 -34.70 -4.03
C MET A 189 -25.55 -33.26 -4.31
N LEU A 190 -24.27 -33.06 -4.51
CA LEU A 190 -23.71 -31.76 -4.86
C LEU A 190 -24.20 -31.28 -6.21
N ALA A 191 -24.23 -32.16 -7.22
CA ALA A 191 -24.74 -31.87 -8.56
C ALA A 191 -26.24 -31.51 -8.56
N GLU A 192 -27.07 -32.23 -7.79
CA GLU A 192 -28.49 -31.95 -7.60
C GLU A 192 -28.69 -30.58 -6.89
N LYS A 193 -27.92 -30.32 -5.84
CA LYS A 193 -27.95 -29.05 -5.11
C LYS A 193 -27.52 -27.87 -6.00
N GLN A 194 -26.44 -28.03 -6.75
CA GLN A 194 -25.98 -27.03 -7.73
C GLN A 194 -27.02 -26.79 -8.86
N ALA A 195 -27.71 -27.83 -9.33
CA ALA A 195 -28.75 -27.69 -10.32
C ALA A 195 -29.97 -26.92 -9.77
N GLN A 196 -30.40 -27.20 -8.54
CA GLN A 196 -31.47 -26.46 -7.85
C GLN A 196 -31.06 -25.01 -7.58
N GLU A 197 -29.83 -24.77 -7.09
CA GLU A 197 -29.28 -23.44 -6.89
C GLU A 197 -29.13 -22.65 -8.20
N ALA A 198 -28.74 -23.33 -9.29
CA ALA A 198 -28.65 -22.71 -10.61
C ALA A 198 -30.02 -22.28 -11.16
N GLU A 199 -31.09 -23.07 -10.94
CA GLU A 199 -32.45 -22.68 -11.31
C GLU A 199 -32.98 -21.55 -10.41
N ALA A 200 -32.79 -21.65 -9.12
CA ALA A 200 -33.14 -20.59 -8.18
C ALA A 200 -32.35 -19.30 -8.50
N THR A 201 -31.07 -19.44 -8.81
CA THR A 201 -30.18 -18.33 -9.22
C THR A 201 -30.65 -17.70 -10.53
N LYS A 202 -31.07 -18.48 -11.53
CA LYS A 202 -31.63 -17.93 -12.78
C LYS A 202 -32.89 -17.11 -12.53
N GLN A 203 -33.81 -17.61 -11.70
CA GLN A 203 -35.02 -16.88 -11.35
C GLN A 203 -34.70 -15.64 -10.51
N MET A 204 -33.76 -15.75 -9.59
CA MET A 204 -33.28 -14.63 -8.80
C MET A 204 -32.60 -13.59 -9.71
N TRP A 205 -31.71 -13.98 -10.62
CA TRP A 205 -31.08 -13.07 -11.58
C TRP A 205 -32.08 -12.40 -12.52
N PHE A 206 -33.12 -13.11 -12.95
CA PHE A 206 -34.18 -12.52 -13.77
C PHE A 206 -35.00 -11.48 -13.00
N THR A 207 -35.27 -11.74 -11.72
CA THR A 207 -35.94 -10.80 -10.81
C THR A 207 -35.02 -9.65 -10.42
N ILE A 208 -33.77 -9.94 -10.06
CA ILE A 208 -32.73 -8.94 -9.78
C ILE A 208 -32.47 -8.09 -11.03
N GLY A 209 -32.43 -8.68 -12.22
CA GLY A 209 -32.27 -7.94 -13.48
C GLY A 209 -33.35 -6.87 -13.70
N LYS A 210 -34.61 -7.14 -13.33
CA LYS A 210 -35.70 -6.17 -13.36
C LYS A 210 -35.55 -5.10 -12.27
N ILE A 211 -35.18 -5.51 -11.06
CA ILE A 211 -34.95 -4.58 -9.93
C ILE A 211 -33.71 -3.72 -10.19
N VAL A 212 -32.59 -4.36 -10.62
CA VAL A 212 -31.35 -3.66 -10.92
C VAL A 212 -31.51 -2.67 -12.07
N SER A 213 -32.27 -3.01 -13.14
CA SER A 213 -32.54 -2.04 -14.20
C SER A 213 -33.32 -0.83 -13.70
N GLY A 214 -34.29 -1.02 -12.80
CA GLY A 214 -35.02 0.05 -12.14
C GLY A 214 -34.13 0.85 -11.18
N VAL A 215 -33.32 0.18 -10.36
CA VAL A 215 -32.38 0.80 -9.44
C VAL A 215 -31.26 1.54 -10.19
N VAL A 216 -30.72 0.97 -11.27
CA VAL A 216 -29.71 1.62 -12.10
C VAL A 216 -30.28 2.87 -12.78
N ALA A 217 -31.51 2.83 -13.28
CA ALA A 217 -32.17 4.00 -13.84
C ALA A 217 -32.41 5.07 -12.77
N ALA A 218 -32.88 4.68 -11.58
CA ALA A 218 -33.09 5.59 -10.44
C ALA A 218 -31.74 6.13 -9.91
N ALA A 219 -30.72 5.28 -9.82
CA ALA A 219 -29.37 5.69 -9.42
C ALA A 219 -28.72 6.63 -10.44
N ALA A 220 -28.89 6.38 -11.75
CA ALA A 220 -28.43 7.26 -12.80
C ALA A 220 -29.12 8.63 -12.76
N ALA A 221 -30.44 8.65 -12.57
CA ALA A 221 -31.21 9.89 -12.38
C ALA A 221 -30.77 10.62 -11.08
N GLY A 222 -30.58 9.88 -9.99
CA GLY A 222 -30.06 10.40 -8.71
C GLY A 222 -28.64 10.95 -8.85
N LEU A 223 -27.77 10.28 -9.60
CA LEU A 223 -26.41 10.72 -9.87
C LEU A 223 -26.38 12.02 -10.68
N VAL A 224 -27.19 12.09 -11.75
CA VAL A 224 -27.34 13.30 -12.56
C VAL A 224 -27.92 14.44 -11.72
N GLY A 225 -28.93 14.16 -10.91
CA GLY A 225 -29.50 15.13 -9.96
C GLY A 225 -28.46 15.60 -8.93
N PHE A 226 -27.68 14.69 -8.37
CA PHE A 226 -26.62 15.01 -7.40
C PHE A 226 -25.48 15.82 -8.02
N ILE A 227 -25.05 15.47 -9.25
CA ILE A 227 -24.03 16.24 -10.00
C ILE A 227 -24.55 17.64 -10.30
N SER A 228 -25.80 17.76 -10.76
CA SER A 228 -26.45 19.05 -11.04
C SER A 228 -26.61 19.88 -9.78
N PHE A 229 -27.06 19.28 -8.67
CA PHE A 229 -27.18 19.93 -7.37
C PHE A 229 -25.82 20.45 -6.88
N ARG A 230 -24.77 19.61 -6.96
CA ARG A 230 -23.42 20.03 -6.58
C ARG A 230 -22.90 21.17 -7.46
N HIS A 231 -23.17 21.11 -8.76
CA HIS A 231 -22.80 22.19 -9.69
C HIS A 231 -23.49 23.51 -9.35
N LEU A 232 -24.79 23.48 -9.10
CA LEU A 232 -25.56 24.67 -8.70
C LEU A 232 -25.09 25.21 -7.34
N LYS A 233 -24.86 24.33 -6.37
CA LYS A 233 -24.34 24.72 -5.06
C LYS A 233 -22.94 25.35 -5.16
N THR A 234 -22.06 24.79 -5.98
CA THR A 234 -20.73 25.35 -6.25
C THR A 234 -20.83 26.73 -6.88
N LYS A 235 -21.68 26.89 -7.92
CA LYS A 235 -21.91 28.18 -8.59
C LYS A 235 -22.38 29.23 -7.58
N ARG A 236 -23.39 28.91 -6.77
CA ARG A 236 -23.94 29.81 -5.75
C ARG A 236 -22.90 30.22 -4.71
N ARG A 237 -22.04 29.28 -4.26
CA ARG A 237 -20.96 29.57 -3.30
C ARG A 237 -19.89 30.50 -3.88
N PHE A 238 -19.53 30.35 -5.17
CA PHE A 238 -18.62 31.30 -5.82
C PHE A 238 -19.28 32.67 -6.04
N GLU A 239 -20.53 32.72 -6.40
CA GLU A 239 -21.26 33.99 -6.53
C GLU A 239 -21.34 34.73 -5.19
N GLU A 240 -21.47 34.00 -4.07
CA GLU A 240 -21.56 34.55 -2.71
C GLU A 240 -20.21 34.99 -2.16
N HIS A 241 -19.17 34.16 -2.31
CA HIS A 241 -17.89 34.34 -1.63
C HIS A 241 -16.76 34.89 -2.52
N LEU A 242 -16.81 34.65 -3.81
CA LEU A 242 -15.81 35.10 -4.76
C LEU A 242 -16.43 35.33 -6.15
N PRO A 243 -17.25 36.39 -6.32
CA PRO A 243 -17.84 36.68 -7.62
C PRO A 243 -16.77 36.97 -8.66
N LEU A 244 -16.81 36.24 -9.78
CA LEU A 244 -15.84 36.40 -10.86
C LEU A 244 -16.09 37.69 -11.63
N PRO A 245 -15.06 38.52 -11.89
CA PRO A 245 -15.22 39.78 -12.58
C PRO A 245 -15.45 39.60 -14.09
N LYS A 246 -16.19 40.52 -14.70
CA LYS A 246 -16.57 40.48 -16.11
C LYS A 246 -15.39 40.26 -17.05
N HIS A 247 -14.27 40.94 -16.82
CA HIS A 247 -13.09 40.85 -17.71
C HIS A 247 -12.47 39.44 -17.78
N LEU A 248 -12.66 38.61 -16.74
CA LEU A 248 -12.27 37.19 -16.78
C LEU A 248 -13.32 36.35 -17.51
N LEU A 249 -14.61 36.64 -17.30
CA LEU A 249 -15.69 35.94 -17.98
C LEU A 249 -15.73 36.19 -19.47
N GLU A 250 -15.20 37.34 -19.92
CA GLU A 250 -15.05 37.73 -21.33
C GLU A 250 -13.75 37.20 -21.98
N ASP A 251 -12.80 36.68 -21.19
CA ASP A 251 -11.58 36.10 -21.73
C ASP A 251 -11.84 34.73 -22.37
N SER A 252 -11.52 34.58 -23.64
CA SER A 252 -11.76 33.35 -24.42
C SER A 252 -11.06 32.10 -23.84
N HIS A 253 -10.00 32.29 -23.05
CA HIS A 253 -9.26 31.21 -22.38
C HIS A 253 -9.80 30.90 -20.99
N PHE A 254 -10.70 31.72 -20.41
CA PHE A 254 -11.36 31.51 -19.14
C PHE A 254 -12.84 31.17 -19.37
N GLN A 255 -13.14 29.87 -19.50
CA GLN A 255 -14.54 29.43 -19.64
C GLN A 255 -15.14 29.21 -18.24
N GLN A 256 -16.10 30.05 -17.81
CA GLN A 256 -16.79 29.89 -16.52
C GLN A 256 -17.40 28.49 -16.37
N LYS A 257 -17.93 27.93 -17.45
CA LYS A 257 -18.50 26.58 -17.48
C LYS A 257 -17.45 25.52 -17.13
N ASP A 258 -16.24 25.63 -17.68
CA ASP A 258 -15.15 24.68 -17.41
C ASP A 258 -14.60 24.86 -16.01
N PHE A 259 -14.48 26.10 -15.55
CA PHE A 259 -14.12 26.38 -14.16
C PHE A 259 -15.13 25.75 -13.17
N LEU A 260 -16.42 25.98 -13.36
CA LEU A 260 -17.46 25.43 -12.50
C LEU A 260 -17.53 23.89 -12.58
N LYS A 261 -17.32 23.31 -13.76
CA LYS A 261 -17.21 21.85 -13.94
C LYS A 261 -16.01 21.30 -13.18
N TRP A 262 -14.86 21.94 -13.27
CA TRP A 262 -13.66 21.58 -12.51
C TRP A 262 -13.89 21.72 -11.00
N ALA A 263 -14.45 22.84 -10.55
CA ALA A 263 -14.72 23.11 -9.14
C ALA A 263 -15.77 22.14 -8.56
N SER A 264 -16.83 21.81 -9.31
CA SER A 264 -17.87 20.87 -8.87
C SER A 264 -17.48 19.40 -8.94
N ASN A 265 -16.28 19.05 -9.47
CA ASN A 265 -15.76 17.70 -9.41
C ASN A 265 -15.63 17.25 -7.95
N ARG A 266 -15.98 15.98 -7.65
CA ARG A 266 -15.99 15.43 -6.28
C ARG A 266 -14.67 15.70 -5.54
N LYS A 267 -13.54 15.48 -6.21
CA LYS A 267 -12.19 15.62 -5.64
C LYS A 267 -11.90 17.08 -5.22
N ASN A 268 -12.20 18.05 -6.10
CA ASN A 268 -11.98 19.47 -5.83
C ASN A 268 -12.99 20.02 -4.82
N TYR A 269 -14.26 19.61 -4.94
CA TYR A 269 -15.33 20.02 -4.02
C TYR A 269 -15.03 19.60 -2.56
N GLN A 270 -14.46 18.39 -2.37
CA GLN A 270 -14.01 17.91 -1.05
C GLN A 270 -12.74 18.61 -0.60
N ARG A 271 -11.73 18.71 -1.49
CA ARG A 271 -10.42 19.33 -1.20
C ARG A 271 -10.54 20.76 -0.66
N TYR A 272 -11.50 21.53 -1.16
CA TYR A 272 -11.73 22.92 -0.77
C TYR A 272 -12.97 23.07 0.13
N HIS A 273 -13.19 22.13 1.03
CA HIS A 273 -14.24 22.15 2.07
C HIS A 273 -15.61 22.61 1.54
N GLN A 274 -15.98 22.13 0.34
CA GLN A 274 -17.26 22.47 -0.30
C GLN A 274 -17.47 23.98 -0.52
N TYR A 275 -16.39 24.76 -0.56
CA TYR A 275 -16.42 26.22 -0.76
C TYR A 275 -17.22 26.98 0.31
N GLN A 276 -17.10 26.58 1.55
CA GLN A 276 -17.85 27.19 2.66
C GLN A 276 -17.36 28.58 3.01
N THR A 277 -16.11 28.92 2.68
CA THR A 277 -15.50 30.21 2.99
C THR A 277 -14.92 30.89 1.74
N ALA A 278 -14.81 32.23 1.81
CA ALA A 278 -14.11 32.99 0.76
C ALA A 278 -12.67 32.51 0.56
N LYS A 279 -11.98 32.07 1.64
CA LYS A 279 -10.63 31.54 1.58
C LYS A 279 -10.56 30.23 0.77
N ASP A 280 -11.55 29.35 0.91
CA ASP A 280 -11.63 28.10 0.16
C ASP A 280 -11.89 28.37 -1.33
N CYS A 281 -12.80 29.30 -1.63
CA CYS A 281 -13.05 29.76 -3.00
C CYS A 281 -11.79 30.38 -3.63
N GLN A 282 -11.07 31.22 -2.88
CA GLN A 282 -9.83 31.84 -3.35
C GLN A 282 -8.74 30.81 -3.64
N LYS A 283 -8.54 29.84 -2.76
CA LYS A 283 -7.57 28.74 -2.96
C LYS A 283 -7.90 27.93 -4.22
N ALA A 284 -9.18 27.58 -4.39
CA ALA A 284 -9.62 26.82 -5.56
C ALA A 284 -9.48 27.63 -6.85
N PHE A 285 -9.84 28.91 -6.84
CA PHE A 285 -9.65 29.81 -7.97
C PHE A 285 -8.17 29.93 -8.33
N THR A 286 -7.31 30.16 -7.35
CA THR A 286 -5.86 30.20 -7.54
C THR A 286 -5.35 28.92 -8.22
N GLN A 287 -5.74 27.76 -7.71
CA GLN A 287 -5.34 26.47 -8.29
C GLN A 287 -5.81 26.31 -9.74
N TYR A 288 -7.05 26.67 -10.05
CA TYR A 288 -7.56 26.60 -11.42
C TYR A 288 -6.82 27.57 -12.33
N VAL A 289 -6.61 28.81 -11.88
CA VAL A 289 -5.88 29.84 -12.65
C VAL A 289 -4.47 29.36 -12.97
N THR A 290 -3.72 28.88 -12.00
CA THR A 290 -2.31 28.49 -12.20
C THR A 290 -2.17 27.18 -12.96
N SER A 291 -3.05 26.21 -12.77
CA SER A 291 -2.95 24.88 -13.39
C SER A 291 -3.67 24.74 -14.73
N THR A 292 -4.64 25.59 -15.02
CA THR A 292 -5.50 25.44 -16.22
C THR A 292 -5.54 26.69 -17.09
N TYR A 293 -5.92 27.83 -16.50
CA TYR A 293 -6.06 29.07 -17.28
C TYR A 293 -4.72 29.61 -17.76
N VAL A 294 -3.71 29.71 -16.90
CA VAL A 294 -2.38 30.24 -17.28
C VAL A 294 -1.72 29.41 -18.37
N PRO A 295 -1.65 28.09 -18.33
CA PRO A 295 -1.10 27.29 -19.42
C PRO A 295 -1.82 27.52 -20.75
N ALA A 296 -3.18 27.56 -20.73
CA ALA A 296 -3.98 27.83 -21.91
C ALA A 296 -3.68 29.23 -22.49
N LYS A 297 -3.61 30.24 -21.62
CA LYS A 297 -3.31 31.61 -22.03
C LYS A 297 -1.88 31.78 -22.54
N LEU A 298 -0.88 31.20 -21.87
CA LEU A 298 0.53 31.23 -22.29
C LEU A 298 0.74 30.59 -23.66
N SER A 299 -0.02 29.56 -24.01
CA SER A 299 0.08 28.94 -25.34
C SER A 299 -0.17 29.94 -26.48
N SER A 300 -1.09 30.89 -26.25
CA SER A 300 -1.47 31.92 -27.23
C SER A 300 -0.59 33.19 -27.19
N VAL A 301 0.27 33.34 -26.17
CA VAL A 301 1.16 34.50 -26.04
C VAL A 301 2.32 34.38 -27.04
N THR A 302 2.44 35.37 -27.94
CA THR A 302 3.56 35.50 -28.87
C THR A 302 4.74 36.24 -28.24
N GLY A 303 5.97 35.94 -28.69
CA GLY A 303 7.19 36.60 -28.22
C GLY A 303 7.82 36.01 -26.95
N LEU A 304 7.30 34.88 -26.45
CA LEU A 304 7.90 34.10 -25.36
C LEU A 304 8.40 32.76 -25.91
N SER A 305 9.62 32.39 -25.57
CA SER A 305 10.15 31.05 -25.87
C SER A 305 9.42 29.95 -25.06
N THR A 306 9.56 28.70 -25.52
CA THR A 306 9.02 27.56 -24.76
C THR A 306 9.66 27.44 -23.38
N ALA A 307 10.93 27.80 -23.23
CA ALA A 307 11.64 27.84 -21.96
C ALA A 307 11.05 28.90 -21.03
N ASP A 308 10.83 30.12 -21.53
CA ASP A 308 10.22 31.21 -20.76
C ASP A 308 8.83 30.83 -20.24
N LYS A 309 8.01 30.23 -21.12
CA LYS A 309 6.66 29.75 -20.73
C LYS A 309 6.71 28.72 -19.60
N ARG A 310 7.69 27.80 -19.61
CA ARG A 310 7.89 26.83 -18.54
C ARG A 310 8.32 27.49 -17.23
N VAL A 311 9.26 28.45 -17.28
CA VAL A 311 9.69 29.21 -16.11
C VAL A 311 8.52 29.95 -15.48
N ILE A 312 7.72 30.66 -16.27
CA ILE A 312 6.53 31.38 -15.78
C ILE A 312 5.53 30.41 -15.15
N GLN A 313 5.24 29.30 -15.82
CA GLN A 313 4.30 28.30 -15.32
C GLN A 313 4.78 27.67 -14.01
N HIS A 314 6.05 27.29 -13.94
CA HIS A 314 6.64 26.72 -12.75
C HIS A 314 6.62 27.70 -11.57
N SER A 315 7.00 28.96 -11.80
CA SER A 315 6.99 30.01 -10.77
C SER A 315 5.59 30.26 -10.21
N LEU A 316 4.56 30.25 -11.07
CA LEU A 316 3.17 30.42 -10.64
C LEU A 316 2.58 29.21 -9.89
N MET A 317 3.25 28.06 -9.91
CA MET A 317 2.89 26.91 -9.05
C MET A 317 3.30 27.12 -7.59
N ASN A 318 4.23 28.02 -7.30
CA ASN A 318 4.49 28.43 -5.90
C ASN A 318 3.21 29.04 -5.31
N PRO A 319 2.73 28.54 -4.14
CA PRO A 319 1.45 28.97 -3.56
C PRO A 319 1.34 30.47 -3.29
N ALA A 320 2.41 31.12 -2.83
CA ALA A 320 2.42 32.55 -2.53
C ALA A 320 2.33 33.37 -3.81
N ILE A 321 3.15 33.04 -4.82
CA ILE A 321 3.18 33.74 -6.13
C ILE A 321 1.86 33.54 -6.86
N GLY A 322 1.34 32.29 -6.89
CA GLY A 322 0.06 31.97 -7.52
C GLY A 322 -1.11 32.71 -6.89
N ALA A 323 -1.16 32.77 -5.55
CA ALA A 323 -2.19 33.52 -4.84
C ALA A 323 -2.09 35.02 -5.09
N TYR A 324 -0.91 35.59 -5.06
CA TYR A 324 -0.66 37.00 -5.37
C TYR A 324 -1.08 37.35 -6.80
N PHE A 325 -0.63 36.56 -7.78
CA PHE A 325 -1.02 36.72 -9.19
C PHE A 325 -2.54 36.65 -9.37
N SER A 326 -3.20 35.65 -8.78
CA SER A 326 -4.64 35.47 -8.90
C SER A 326 -5.42 36.65 -8.32
N ASN A 327 -4.95 37.23 -7.22
CA ASN A 327 -5.54 38.45 -6.64
C ASN A 327 -5.39 39.67 -7.57
N LEU A 328 -4.21 39.86 -8.17
CA LEU A 328 -3.97 40.92 -9.14
C LEU A 328 -4.82 40.74 -10.40
N LEU A 329 -4.97 39.50 -10.86
CA LEU A 329 -5.78 39.13 -12.02
C LEU A 329 -7.27 39.43 -11.76
N MET A 330 -7.80 39.07 -10.59
CA MET A 330 -9.17 39.40 -10.17
C MET A 330 -9.43 40.91 -10.17
N LYS A 331 -8.47 41.72 -9.76
CA LYS A 331 -8.55 43.18 -9.69
C LYS A 331 -8.27 43.88 -11.04
N LYS A 332 -8.00 43.14 -12.12
CA LYS A 332 -7.55 43.67 -13.41
C LYS A 332 -6.24 44.48 -13.31
N GLN A 333 -5.39 44.19 -12.34
CA GLN A 333 -4.13 44.90 -12.11
C GLN A 333 -2.95 44.29 -12.87
N THR A 334 -3.14 43.12 -13.46
CA THR A 334 -2.11 42.44 -14.27
C THR A 334 -2.74 41.54 -15.33
N THR A 335 -1.89 41.09 -16.26
CA THR A 335 -2.21 40.04 -17.23
C THR A 335 -1.17 38.92 -17.14
N VAL A 336 -1.48 37.74 -17.69
CA VAL A 336 -0.53 36.61 -17.74
C VAL A 336 0.79 37.01 -18.42
N LYS A 337 0.70 37.77 -19.51
CA LYS A 337 1.89 38.27 -20.24
C LYS A 337 2.72 39.21 -19.40
N HIS A 338 2.11 40.25 -18.81
CA HIS A 338 2.81 41.26 -18.02
C HIS A 338 3.46 40.64 -16.78
N PHE A 339 2.70 39.84 -16.03
CA PHE A 339 3.23 39.18 -14.83
C PHE A 339 4.32 38.15 -15.17
N GLY A 340 4.19 37.45 -16.29
CA GLY A 340 5.23 36.58 -16.82
C GLY A 340 6.54 37.32 -17.10
N GLN A 341 6.46 38.54 -17.67
CA GLN A 341 7.65 39.38 -17.89
C GLN A 341 8.32 39.81 -16.58
N VAL A 342 7.51 40.12 -15.54
CA VAL A 342 8.04 40.41 -14.20
C VAL A 342 8.81 39.22 -13.66
N ILE A 343 8.25 38.01 -13.73
CA ILE A 343 8.92 36.77 -13.32
C ILE A 343 10.25 36.60 -14.05
N LEU A 344 10.27 36.71 -15.36
CA LEU A 344 11.48 36.52 -16.18
C LEU A 344 12.56 37.54 -15.85
N THR A 345 12.19 38.81 -15.65
CA THR A 345 13.15 39.87 -15.25
C THR A 345 13.79 39.55 -13.89
N GLN A 346 13.05 38.99 -12.94
CA GLN A 346 13.58 38.62 -11.60
C GLN A 346 14.42 37.34 -11.63
N HIS A 347 14.25 36.49 -12.61
CA HIS A 347 14.95 35.19 -12.66
C HIS A 347 16.49 35.33 -12.76
N ASP A 348 17.01 36.32 -13.52
CA ASP A 348 18.45 36.57 -13.61
C ASP A 348 19.00 37.19 -12.31
N THR A 349 18.21 38.03 -11.66
CA THR A 349 18.49 38.55 -10.31
C THR A 349 18.66 37.44 -9.30
N LEU A 350 17.79 36.43 -9.35
CA LEU A 350 17.83 35.27 -8.45
C LEU A 350 19.07 34.39 -8.65
N LYS A 351 19.54 34.21 -9.89
CA LYS A 351 20.79 33.50 -10.15
C LYS A 351 21.98 34.19 -9.46
N THR A 352 22.04 35.53 -9.55
CA THR A 352 23.07 36.32 -8.88
C THR A 352 22.97 36.21 -7.36
N TYR A 353 21.75 36.22 -6.82
CA TYR A 353 21.49 36.08 -5.39
C TYR A 353 21.89 34.70 -4.87
N GLU A 354 21.52 33.63 -5.57
CA GLU A 354 21.91 32.25 -5.24
C GLU A 354 23.45 32.09 -5.23
N ALA A 355 24.10 32.65 -6.24
CA ALA A 355 25.57 32.66 -6.30
C ALA A 355 26.21 33.40 -5.12
N GLN A 356 25.61 34.50 -4.62
CA GLN A 356 26.05 35.20 -3.43
C GLN A 356 25.85 34.37 -2.16
N LEU A 357 24.69 33.74 -1.97
CA LEU A 357 24.43 32.79 -0.90
C LEU A 357 25.47 31.67 -0.87
N GLY A 358 25.75 31.08 -2.06
CA GLY A 358 26.76 30.02 -2.18
C GLY A 358 28.19 30.47 -1.85
N ARG A 359 28.56 31.72 -2.14
CA ARG A 359 29.85 32.30 -1.71
C ARG A 359 29.90 32.47 -0.21
N GLU A 360 28.89 33.07 0.41
CA GLU A 360 28.79 33.25 1.86
C GLU A 360 28.91 31.92 2.60
N VAL A 361 28.24 30.83 2.08
CA VAL A 361 28.43 29.48 2.65
C VAL A 361 29.90 29.08 2.61
N THR A 362 30.60 29.29 1.50
CA THR A 362 32.01 28.89 1.34
C THR A 362 32.91 29.69 2.27
N GLU A 363 32.71 30.99 2.38
CA GLU A 363 33.49 31.88 3.25
C GLU A 363 33.32 31.50 4.71
N ARG A 364 32.11 31.20 5.17
CA ARG A 364 31.83 30.77 6.54
C ARG A 364 32.42 29.42 6.89
N MET A 365 32.48 28.51 5.92
CA MET A 365 33.03 27.17 6.16
C MET A 365 34.55 27.17 6.34
N ALA A 366 35.26 28.17 5.84
CA ALA A 366 36.71 28.26 5.99
C ALA A 366 37.16 28.23 7.47
N ASP A 367 36.43 28.92 8.33
CA ASP A 367 36.74 29.03 9.77
C ASP A 367 35.59 28.51 10.66
N TYR A 368 34.74 27.63 10.12
CA TYR A 368 33.58 27.11 10.85
C TYR A 368 34.01 26.28 12.05
N ASP A 369 33.67 26.72 13.25
CA ASP A 369 33.97 26.02 14.49
C ASP A 369 33.03 24.82 14.68
N LEU A 370 33.63 23.65 14.90
CA LEU A 370 32.95 22.40 15.15
C LEU A 370 33.08 21.93 16.60
N THR A 371 33.79 22.65 17.45
CA THR A 371 34.06 22.23 18.84
C THR A 371 32.79 22.08 19.68
N ASP A 372 31.75 22.87 19.35
CA ASP A 372 30.42 22.77 19.97
C ASP A 372 29.51 21.76 19.29
N ALA A 373 30.00 21.05 18.28
CA ALA A 373 29.15 20.20 17.42
C ALA A 373 29.54 18.72 17.40
N VAL A 374 30.80 18.41 17.74
CA VAL A 374 31.33 17.04 17.68
C VAL A 374 32.25 16.79 18.88
N LEU A 375 32.40 15.51 19.25
CA LEU A 375 33.36 15.12 20.28
C LEU A 375 34.81 15.43 19.83
N PRO A 376 35.72 15.74 20.74
CA PRO A 376 37.13 16.05 20.42
C PRO A 376 37.82 14.95 19.63
N GLU A 377 37.49 13.70 19.85
CA GLU A 377 38.05 12.52 19.13
C GLU A 377 37.61 12.42 17.69
N ASN A 378 36.48 13.05 17.31
CA ASN A 378 36.00 13.10 15.95
C ASN A 378 36.51 14.32 15.16
N LEU A 379 37.17 15.29 15.82
CA LEU A 379 37.74 16.48 15.18
C LEU A 379 38.73 16.21 14.03
N PRO A 380 39.45 15.09 13.96
CA PRO A 380 40.22 14.74 12.75
C PRO A 380 39.40 14.72 11.47
N LEU A 381 38.09 14.61 11.56
CA LEU A 381 37.15 14.65 10.40
C LEU A 381 36.65 16.07 10.09
N ALA A 382 37.20 17.13 10.75
CA ALA A 382 36.70 18.51 10.64
C ALA A 382 36.56 19.00 9.19
N ASP A 383 37.53 18.72 8.33
CA ASP A 383 37.48 19.14 6.94
C ASP A 383 36.38 18.38 6.14
N ALA A 384 36.17 17.09 6.45
CA ALA A 384 35.12 16.32 5.86
C ALA A 384 33.73 16.83 6.30
N TYR A 385 33.57 17.17 7.58
CA TYR A 385 32.35 17.77 8.11
C TYR A 385 32.05 19.12 7.46
N ARG A 386 33.03 20.04 7.39
CA ARG A 386 32.87 21.33 6.73
C ARG A 386 32.50 21.19 5.27
N ALA A 387 33.14 20.28 4.57
CA ALA A 387 32.83 20.01 3.15
C ALA A 387 31.40 19.49 2.94
N GLU A 388 30.95 18.56 3.78
CA GLU A 388 29.58 18.02 3.66
C GLU A 388 28.52 19.04 4.10
N ILE A 389 28.76 19.80 5.18
CA ILE A 389 27.89 20.93 5.60
C ILE A 389 27.75 21.95 4.46
N ALA A 390 28.87 22.36 3.85
CA ALA A 390 28.87 23.31 2.73
C ALA A 390 28.08 22.76 1.53
N LYS A 391 28.25 21.51 1.21
CA LYS A 391 27.56 20.83 0.10
C LYS A 391 26.05 20.82 0.36
N GLN A 392 25.61 20.34 1.52
CA GLN A 392 24.17 20.24 1.85
C GLN A 392 23.53 21.64 1.96
N ALA A 393 24.26 22.64 2.50
CA ALA A 393 23.76 24.01 2.56
C ALA A 393 23.53 24.60 1.16
N LYS A 394 24.44 24.37 0.20
CA LYS A 394 24.27 24.82 -1.19
C LYS A 394 23.12 24.09 -1.87
N GLU A 395 22.95 22.81 -1.64
CA GLU A 395 21.80 22.04 -2.14
C GLU A 395 20.47 22.54 -1.57
N GLU A 396 20.43 22.85 -0.27
CA GLU A 396 19.23 23.40 0.38
C GLU A 396 18.90 24.80 -0.15
N ILE A 397 19.88 25.67 -0.36
CA ILE A 397 19.70 26.99 -0.99
C ILE A 397 19.12 26.81 -2.39
N ARG A 398 19.67 25.91 -3.20
CA ARG A 398 19.16 25.59 -4.54
C ARG A 398 17.72 25.09 -4.48
N ARG A 399 17.41 24.17 -3.56
CA ARG A 399 16.06 23.63 -3.36
C ARG A 399 15.05 24.74 -3.00
N ARG A 400 15.43 25.67 -2.11
CA ARG A 400 14.59 26.82 -1.74
C ARG A 400 14.33 27.75 -2.93
N ASN A 401 15.35 27.96 -3.76
CA ASN A 401 15.21 28.75 -4.98
C ASN A 401 14.29 28.07 -6.02
N GLU A 402 14.47 26.77 -6.26
CA GLU A 402 13.62 25.97 -7.13
C GLU A 402 12.16 25.94 -6.66
N GLN A 403 11.93 25.93 -5.34
CA GLN A 403 10.58 26.05 -4.74
C GLN A 403 10.00 27.46 -4.86
N GLY A 404 10.74 28.42 -5.42
CA GLY A 404 10.30 29.80 -5.61
C GLY A 404 10.26 30.63 -4.35
N ARG A 405 10.98 30.24 -3.26
CA ARG A 405 10.99 30.99 -2.00
C ARG A 405 11.53 32.41 -2.17
N TYR A 406 12.67 32.55 -2.80
CA TYR A 406 13.30 33.87 -3.01
C TYR A 406 12.55 34.71 -4.04
N LEU A 407 12.00 34.08 -5.08
CA LEU A 407 11.15 34.79 -6.03
C LEU A 407 9.87 35.32 -5.36
N ALA A 408 9.30 34.56 -4.41
CA ALA A 408 8.14 35.02 -3.67
C ALA A 408 8.45 36.28 -2.84
N GLN A 409 9.62 36.39 -2.21
CA GLN A 409 10.04 37.60 -1.51
C GLN A 409 10.07 38.83 -2.41
N LEU A 410 10.66 38.71 -3.59
CA LEU A 410 10.73 39.82 -4.57
C LEU A 410 9.34 40.21 -5.10
N VAL A 411 8.51 39.24 -5.41
CA VAL A 411 7.26 39.47 -6.13
C VAL A 411 6.09 39.77 -5.19
N THR A 412 5.99 39.05 -4.07
CA THR A 412 4.81 39.12 -3.19
C THR A 412 5.05 40.01 -1.96
N GLU A 413 6.25 39.98 -1.39
CA GLU A 413 6.64 40.77 -0.22
C GLU A 413 7.22 42.12 -0.62
N LYS A 414 7.47 42.32 -1.92
CA LYS A 414 8.10 43.54 -2.49
C LYS A 414 9.46 43.83 -1.90
N ALA A 415 10.17 42.78 -1.41
CA ALA A 415 11.54 42.95 -0.97
C ALA A 415 12.41 43.49 -2.12
N THR A 416 13.23 44.46 -1.82
CA THR A 416 14.19 44.93 -2.82
C THR A 416 15.42 44.03 -2.83
N TYR A 417 16.10 43.94 -3.98
CA TYR A 417 17.31 43.13 -4.09
C TYR A 417 18.40 43.55 -3.05
N PRO A 418 18.66 44.84 -2.77
CA PRO A 418 19.57 45.22 -1.71
C PRO A 418 19.18 44.72 -0.30
N GLU A 419 17.88 44.73 0.04
CA GLU A 419 17.38 44.18 1.31
C GLU A 419 17.63 42.67 1.41
N MET A 420 17.39 41.93 0.31
CA MET A 420 17.69 40.50 0.26
C MET A 420 19.19 40.23 0.44
N VAL A 421 20.06 41.01 -0.22
CA VAL A 421 21.53 40.87 -0.06
C VAL A 421 21.97 41.13 1.38
N GLN A 422 21.41 42.13 2.05
CA GLN A 422 21.68 42.39 3.46
C GLN A 422 21.24 41.24 4.39
N ALA A 423 20.25 40.49 4.01
CA ALA A 423 19.75 39.33 4.76
C ALA A 423 20.58 38.06 4.55
N ILE A 424 21.51 38.00 3.59
CA ILE A 424 22.31 36.80 3.24
C ILE A 424 22.98 36.18 4.48
N PRO A 425 23.67 36.95 5.36
CA PRO A 425 24.34 36.36 6.52
C PRO A 425 23.39 35.60 7.45
N LYS A 426 22.19 36.13 7.64
CA LYS A 426 21.16 35.48 8.47
C LYS A 426 20.57 34.23 7.78
N GLU A 427 20.27 34.32 6.48
CA GLU A 427 19.73 33.18 5.74
C GLU A 427 20.72 32.02 5.69
N VAL A 428 22.02 32.31 5.46
CA VAL A 428 23.06 31.28 5.47
C VAL A 428 23.21 30.67 6.86
N SER A 429 23.20 31.47 7.95
CA SER A 429 23.24 30.94 9.32
C SER A 429 22.07 29.97 9.58
N ASN A 430 20.87 30.33 9.15
CA ASN A 430 19.68 29.45 9.29
C ASN A 430 19.83 28.14 8.51
N VAL A 431 20.33 28.23 7.28
CA VAL A 431 20.53 27.01 6.44
C VAL A 431 21.60 26.10 7.03
N LEU A 432 22.72 26.69 7.50
CA LEU A 432 23.81 25.93 8.14
C LEU A 432 23.33 25.20 9.40
N ALA A 433 22.55 25.88 10.26
CA ALA A 433 21.97 25.24 11.45
C ALA A 433 21.01 24.09 11.10
N GLU A 434 20.23 24.25 10.04
CA GLU A 434 19.27 23.24 9.59
C GLU A 434 19.94 21.96 9.04
N VAL A 435 21.01 22.09 8.26
CA VAL A 435 21.67 20.95 7.61
C VAL A 435 22.79 20.32 8.45
N LYS A 436 23.25 20.96 9.52
CA LYS A 436 24.44 20.58 10.28
C LYS A 436 24.40 19.15 10.76
N THR A 437 23.37 18.76 11.50
CA THR A 437 23.25 17.41 12.07
C THR A 437 23.22 16.33 11.02
N ASP A 438 22.47 16.53 9.94
CA ASP A 438 22.40 15.59 8.82
C ASP A 438 23.76 15.44 8.11
N ALA A 439 24.49 16.54 7.95
CA ALA A 439 25.80 16.50 7.31
C ALA A 439 26.82 15.74 8.17
N LEU A 440 26.83 15.95 9.49
CA LEU A 440 27.68 15.22 10.43
C LEU A 440 27.35 13.70 10.37
N PHE A 441 26.07 13.34 10.46
CA PHE A 441 25.61 11.96 10.34
C PHE A 441 26.13 11.29 9.06
N GLN A 442 26.08 11.96 7.91
CA GLN A 442 26.54 11.40 6.64
C GLN A 442 28.06 11.14 6.60
N VAL A 443 28.85 12.03 7.23
CA VAL A 443 30.30 11.84 7.29
C VAL A 443 30.64 10.68 8.21
N ASP A 444 30.03 10.59 9.38
CA ASP A 444 30.25 9.51 10.34
C ASP A 444 29.81 8.17 9.78
N LEU A 445 28.64 8.13 9.12
CA LEU A 445 28.17 6.93 8.45
C LEU A 445 29.13 6.43 7.38
N LYS A 446 29.72 7.35 6.60
CA LYS A 446 30.72 7.02 5.61
C LYS A 446 32.00 6.46 6.25
N GLN A 447 32.44 7.00 7.38
CA GLN A 447 33.59 6.49 8.14
C GLN A 447 33.30 5.08 8.69
N VAL A 448 32.11 4.85 9.24
CA VAL A 448 31.69 3.51 9.68
C VAL A 448 31.72 2.52 8.52
N TYR A 449 31.22 2.88 7.33
CA TYR A 449 31.24 1.99 6.16
C TYR A 449 32.66 1.70 5.67
N GLN A 450 33.56 2.68 5.73
CA GLN A 450 34.97 2.47 5.36
C GLN A 450 35.69 1.53 6.31
N ASN A 451 35.42 1.63 7.60
CA ASN A 451 36.04 0.84 8.65
C ASN A 451 35.39 -0.55 8.80
N HIS A 452 34.11 -0.69 8.45
CA HIS A 452 33.28 -1.88 8.62
C HIS A 452 32.52 -2.23 7.33
N PRO A 453 33.22 -2.71 6.29
CA PRO A 453 32.61 -2.99 4.99
C PRO A 453 31.51 -4.06 5.06
N ASP A 454 31.58 -4.98 6.04
CA ASP A 454 30.55 -6.00 6.23
C ASP A 454 29.21 -5.39 6.60
N LEU A 455 29.20 -4.35 7.44
CA LEU A 455 27.98 -3.60 7.78
C LEU A 455 27.40 -2.90 6.55
N ALA A 456 28.25 -2.27 5.74
CA ALA A 456 27.84 -1.62 4.50
C ALA A 456 27.22 -2.62 3.51
N ASN A 457 27.81 -3.82 3.38
CA ASN A 457 27.31 -4.90 2.52
C ASN A 457 25.94 -5.40 3.01
N LYS A 458 25.79 -5.66 4.30
CA LYS A 458 24.52 -6.06 4.91
C LYS A 458 23.42 -5.03 4.63
N LEU A 459 23.67 -3.76 4.92
CA LEU A 459 22.69 -2.70 4.67
C LEU A 459 22.37 -2.54 3.17
N SER A 460 23.33 -2.80 2.28
CA SER A 460 23.10 -2.75 0.84
C SER A 460 22.25 -3.91 0.32
N SER A 461 22.21 -5.05 1.04
CA SER A 461 21.39 -6.22 0.69
C SER A 461 19.89 -6.01 1.00
N PHE A 462 19.56 -5.08 1.87
CA PHE A 462 18.17 -4.72 2.16
C PHE A 462 17.50 -4.03 0.98
N ASP A 463 16.18 -4.17 0.87
CA ASP A 463 15.43 -3.37 -0.08
C ASP A 463 15.49 -1.86 0.26
N ALA A 464 14.98 -1.01 -0.65
CA ALA A 464 15.05 0.43 -0.49
C ALA A 464 14.24 0.94 0.71
N SER A 465 13.12 0.27 1.06
CA SER A 465 12.25 0.61 2.18
C SER A 465 12.91 0.30 3.51
N ASP A 466 13.42 -0.92 3.64
CA ASP A 466 14.07 -1.41 4.86
C ASP A 466 15.35 -0.65 5.16
N ARG A 467 16.14 -0.37 4.13
CA ARG A 467 17.33 0.48 4.25
C ARG A 467 16.99 1.89 4.74
N ALA A 468 15.93 2.48 4.18
CA ALA A 468 15.47 3.80 4.62
C ALA A 468 14.98 3.78 6.07
N ALA A 469 14.30 2.71 6.52
CA ALA A 469 13.87 2.54 7.90
C ALA A 469 15.05 2.49 8.87
N VAL A 470 16.07 1.67 8.59
CA VAL A 470 17.29 1.58 9.40
C VAL A 470 17.99 2.94 9.51
N LEU A 471 18.19 3.62 8.38
CA LEU A 471 18.86 4.92 8.36
C LEU A 471 18.06 6.02 9.07
N ASN A 472 16.73 6.01 8.95
CA ASN A 472 15.88 6.97 9.65
C ASN A 472 15.91 6.76 11.17
N ASN A 473 15.85 5.51 11.64
CA ASN A 473 15.94 5.18 13.06
C ASN A 473 17.30 5.61 13.61
N ALA A 474 18.39 5.23 12.94
CA ALA A 474 19.74 5.63 13.33
C ALA A 474 19.91 7.16 13.36
N ARG A 475 19.33 7.90 12.42
CA ARG A 475 19.37 9.37 12.38
C ARG A 475 18.63 10.00 13.55
N GLN A 476 17.51 9.42 14.01
CA GLN A 476 16.75 9.94 15.15
C GLN A 476 17.51 9.79 16.48
N GLU A 477 18.35 8.77 16.59
CA GLU A 477 19.16 8.51 17.78
C GLU A 477 20.56 9.15 17.72
N TYR A 478 20.94 9.69 16.54
CA TYR A 478 22.26 10.25 16.33
C TYR A 478 22.48 11.55 17.12
N ASP A 479 23.50 11.56 17.96
CA ASP A 479 23.97 12.71 18.72
C ASP A 479 25.48 12.94 18.52
N PRO A 480 25.90 13.92 17.71
CA PRO A 480 27.30 14.17 17.42
C PRO A 480 28.09 14.71 18.63
N HIS A 481 27.41 15.20 19.71
CA HIS A 481 28.04 15.66 20.94
C HIS A 481 28.27 14.53 21.96
N GLY A 482 27.49 13.45 21.86
CA GLY A 482 27.53 12.34 22.80
C GLY A 482 28.04 11.01 22.21
N MET A 483 28.38 10.98 20.92
CA MET A 483 28.62 9.73 20.21
C MET A 483 29.99 9.73 19.51
N ASN A 484 30.90 8.85 19.94
CA ASN A 484 32.11 8.54 19.19
C ASN A 484 31.87 7.52 18.08
N MET A 485 32.86 7.34 17.21
CA MET A 485 32.73 6.42 16.04
C MET A 485 32.45 4.98 16.45
N ALA A 486 33.03 4.51 17.58
CA ALA A 486 32.80 3.15 18.05
C ALA A 486 31.36 2.94 18.52
N LEU A 487 30.82 3.90 19.27
CA LEU A 487 29.43 3.88 19.72
C LEU A 487 28.46 4.00 18.54
N PHE A 488 28.78 4.86 17.57
CA PHE A 488 28.00 5.01 16.35
C PHE A 488 27.96 3.70 15.53
N PHE A 489 29.08 3.02 15.41
CA PHE A 489 29.13 1.69 14.79
C PHE A 489 28.23 0.68 15.52
N VAL A 490 28.31 0.61 16.86
CA VAL A 490 27.47 -0.30 17.66
C VAL A 490 25.98 0.00 17.43
N MET A 491 25.60 1.26 17.47
CA MET A 491 24.23 1.68 17.20
C MET A 491 23.76 1.25 15.80
N MET A 492 24.54 1.53 14.76
CA MET A 492 24.24 1.14 13.40
C MET A 492 24.12 -0.37 13.24
N ASN A 493 25.05 -1.14 13.84
CA ASN A 493 25.00 -2.60 13.80
C ASN A 493 23.75 -3.17 14.49
N ASN A 494 23.34 -2.58 15.61
CA ASN A 494 22.11 -2.99 16.30
C ASN A 494 20.86 -2.76 15.44
N HIS A 495 20.73 -1.62 14.77
CA HIS A 495 19.60 -1.35 13.86
C HIS A 495 19.59 -2.31 12.68
N VAL A 496 20.75 -2.63 12.09
CA VAL A 496 20.85 -3.60 11.00
C VAL A 496 20.46 -5.00 11.46
N THR A 497 20.99 -5.46 12.62
CA THR A 497 20.67 -6.79 13.17
C THR A 497 19.19 -6.91 13.53
N HIS A 498 18.60 -5.87 14.11
CA HIS A 498 17.16 -5.85 14.40
C HIS A 498 16.33 -6.00 13.12
N GLN A 499 16.68 -5.28 12.06
CA GLN A 499 15.98 -5.40 10.78
C GLN A 499 16.18 -6.79 10.15
N GLU A 500 17.37 -7.40 10.25
CA GLU A 500 17.59 -8.78 9.82
C GLU A 500 16.66 -9.77 10.56
N GLN A 501 16.44 -9.59 11.86
CA GLN A 501 15.51 -10.41 12.65
C GLN A 501 14.05 -10.21 12.18
N VAL A 502 13.61 -8.98 11.99
CA VAL A 502 12.25 -8.70 11.48
C VAL A 502 12.01 -9.34 10.12
N ILE A 503 13.00 -9.31 9.22
CA ILE A 503 12.91 -9.96 7.91
C ILE A 503 12.89 -11.49 8.05
N ALA A 504 13.72 -12.05 8.94
CA ALA A 504 13.77 -13.50 9.18
C ALA A 504 12.45 -14.03 9.79
N ASP A 505 11.87 -13.31 10.75
CA ASP A 505 10.58 -13.67 11.37
C ASP A 505 9.42 -13.64 10.36
N THR A 506 9.47 -12.73 9.39
CA THR A 506 8.49 -12.68 8.29
C THR A 506 8.66 -13.81 7.27
N GLN A 507 9.84 -14.39 7.13
CA GLN A 507 10.15 -15.47 6.18
C GLN A 507 10.03 -16.89 6.77
N SER A 508 10.11 -17.04 8.11
CA SER A 508 10.16 -18.36 8.76
C SER A 508 8.82 -19.06 8.90
N SER A 509 7.71 -18.40 8.62
CA SER A 509 6.35 -18.94 8.85
C SER A 509 5.72 -19.67 7.65
N SER A 510 6.42 -19.91 6.53
CA SER A 510 5.71 -20.34 5.31
C SER A 510 6.22 -21.59 4.58
N ASN A 511 7.25 -22.31 5.03
CA ASN A 511 7.96 -23.17 4.05
C ASN A 511 7.71 -24.68 4.08
N ASP A 512 7.03 -25.28 5.07
CA ASP A 512 6.90 -26.76 5.13
C ASP A 512 5.46 -27.30 5.16
N PHE A 513 4.45 -26.45 5.37
CA PHE A 513 3.04 -26.85 5.38
C PHE A 513 2.41 -26.68 3.99
N GLY A 514 1.89 -27.76 3.40
CA GLY A 514 1.26 -27.69 2.08
C GLY A 514 1.50 -28.93 1.21
N GLY A 515 1.27 -28.79 -0.09
CA GLY A 515 1.42 -29.86 -1.07
C GLY A 515 0.14 -30.71 -1.23
N PHE A 516 -0.99 -30.14 -0.86
CA PHE A 516 -2.31 -30.76 -1.01
C PHE A 516 -2.79 -30.80 -2.46
N SER A 517 -3.72 -31.68 -2.74
CA SER A 517 -4.11 -32.06 -4.11
C SER A 517 -5.10 -31.12 -4.79
N GLY A 518 -5.60 -30.08 -4.08
CA GLY A 518 -6.42 -29.02 -4.67
C GLY A 518 -7.93 -29.22 -4.54
N GLY A 519 -8.40 -29.94 -3.51
CA GLY A 519 -9.82 -30.07 -3.15
C GLY A 519 -10.41 -28.76 -2.61
N SER A 520 -11.73 -28.75 -2.41
CA SER A 520 -12.47 -27.61 -1.87
C SER A 520 -13.58 -28.02 -0.93
N SER A 521 -14.01 -27.12 -0.07
CA SER A 521 -15.18 -27.28 0.79
C SER A 521 -16.19 -26.18 0.53
N SER A 522 -17.48 -26.51 0.61
CA SER A 522 -18.57 -25.51 0.61
C SER A 522 -18.95 -25.03 2.01
N GLY A 523 -18.13 -25.35 3.04
CA GLY A 523 -18.30 -24.92 4.43
C GLY A 523 -18.88 -26.00 5.35
N GLY A 524 -18.88 -27.28 4.94
CA GLY A 524 -19.20 -28.40 5.82
C GLY A 524 -18.21 -28.49 6.98
N GLY A 525 -18.70 -28.73 8.20
CA GLY A 525 -17.83 -28.85 9.38
C GLY A 525 -18.61 -29.03 10.68
N VAL A 526 -17.90 -29.48 11.71
CA VAL A 526 -18.38 -29.64 13.10
C VAL A 526 -17.55 -28.71 13.97
N SER A 527 -18.20 -27.80 14.66
CA SER A 527 -17.55 -26.83 15.57
C SER A 527 -17.87 -27.16 17.01
N GLY A 528 -16.95 -26.84 17.91
CA GLY A 528 -17.15 -26.95 19.36
C GLY A 528 -16.21 -26.05 20.15
N SER A 529 -16.34 -26.10 21.50
CA SER A 529 -15.51 -25.32 22.43
C SER A 529 -15.17 -26.16 23.65
N TRP A 530 -14.13 -25.71 24.42
CA TRP A 530 -13.69 -26.40 25.67
C TRP A 530 -13.50 -25.45 26.84
#